data_5bec3e41e5207dd9cd5006a3f3e3cb60
#
_entry.id   5bec3e41e5207dd9cd5006a3f3e3cb60
#
_cell.length_a   1.000
_cell.length_b   1.000
_cell.length_c   1.000
_cell.angle_alpha   90.00
_cell.angle_beta   90.00
_cell.angle_gamma   90.00
#
_symmetry.space_group_name_H-M   'P 1'
#
loop_
_entity.id
_entity.type
_entity.pdbx_description
1 polymer ?
#
loop_
_entity_poly.entity_id
_entity_poly.type
_entity_poly.pdbx_seq_one_letter_code
_entity_poly.pdbx_strand_id
1 'polypeptide(L)'
;MDIRGRSGESLAALWGDDARTHLGMTLPDFPNFFVLYGPNTNLAHGGSHIFHVECQSRYIIKCITHMMANDYREIEGRREPYEDYNRRLDEKHEQLVWSHPGVDSWYKNSRGRVVSVSPWRLVDYFHMTREPNLGDFQLAR
;
A
#
# COMPACT_ATOMS: atom_id res chain seq x y z
N MET A 1 4.34 16.40 -9.19
CA MET A 1 5.08 15.36 -9.92
C MET A 1 4.10 14.61 -10.80
N ASP A 2 4.37 14.45 -12.10
CA ASP A 2 3.53 13.66 -13.01
C ASP A 2 4.11 12.23 -13.07
N ILE A 3 3.47 11.31 -12.37
CA ILE A 3 3.85 9.90 -12.33
C ILE A 3 2.85 9.15 -13.18
N ARG A 4 3.33 8.38 -14.16
CA ARG A 4 2.50 7.62 -15.09
C ARG A 4 2.82 6.14 -15.04
N GLY A 5 1.77 5.34 -15.09
CA GLY A 5 1.86 3.89 -15.21
C GLY A 5 2.29 3.46 -16.62
N ARG A 6 2.46 2.16 -16.81
CA ARG A 6 2.77 1.52 -18.09
C ARG A 6 1.68 1.79 -19.15
N SER A 7 0.42 1.87 -18.70
CA SER A 7 -0.72 2.23 -19.56
C SER A 7 -0.72 3.68 -20.03
N GLY A 8 0.10 4.54 -19.43
CA GLY A 8 0.10 6.00 -19.61
C GLY A 8 -0.85 6.75 -18.68
N GLU A 9 -1.66 6.05 -17.88
CA GLU A 9 -2.52 6.68 -16.89
C GLU A 9 -1.70 7.36 -15.80
N SER A 10 -2.10 8.56 -15.37
CA SER A 10 -1.41 9.25 -14.28
C SER A 10 -1.87 8.71 -12.92
N LEU A 11 -0.93 8.62 -11.98
CA LEU A 11 -1.21 8.21 -10.61
C LEU A 11 -2.29 9.11 -9.96
N ALA A 12 -2.24 10.39 -10.25
CA ALA A 12 -3.21 11.36 -9.74
C ALA A 12 -4.63 11.09 -10.27
N ALA A 13 -4.76 10.71 -11.55
CA ALA A 13 -6.06 10.35 -12.11
C ALA A 13 -6.58 9.02 -11.56
N LEU A 14 -5.69 8.02 -11.46
CA LEU A 14 -6.02 6.69 -10.91
C LEU A 14 -6.51 6.79 -9.45
N TRP A 15 -5.82 7.55 -8.63
CA TRP A 15 -6.16 7.66 -7.21
C TRP A 15 -7.34 8.60 -6.95
N GLY A 16 -7.40 9.76 -7.62
CA GLY A 16 -8.41 10.77 -7.31
C GLY A 16 -8.48 11.04 -5.81
N ASP A 17 -9.64 10.78 -5.21
CA ASP A 17 -9.86 10.83 -3.76
C ASP A 17 -9.86 9.45 -3.07
N ASP A 18 -9.59 8.37 -3.82
CA ASP A 18 -9.62 6.97 -3.33
C ASP A 18 -8.28 6.25 -3.54
N ALA A 19 -7.21 6.85 -3.00
CA ALA A 19 -5.88 6.28 -3.13
C ALA A 19 -5.79 4.88 -2.49
N ARG A 20 -5.25 3.93 -3.25
CA ARG A 20 -5.08 2.52 -2.84
C ARG A 20 -3.70 2.00 -3.22
N THR A 21 -3.16 1.13 -2.38
CA THR A 21 -1.90 0.43 -2.63
C THR A 21 -1.95 -0.97 -2.03
N HIS A 22 -1.02 -1.83 -2.41
CA HIS A 22 -0.72 -3.05 -1.69
C HIS A 22 0.28 -2.74 -0.57
N LEU A 23 -0.08 -3.04 0.67
CA LEU A 23 0.72 -2.82 1.89
C LEU A 23 1.19 -1.36 2.10
N GLY A 24 0.53 -0.39 1.48
CA GLY A 24 0.97 1.01 1.54
C GLY A 24 2.17 1.34 0.65
N MET A 25 2.60 0.44 -0.24
CA MET A 25 3.86 0.55 -0.95
C MET A 25 3.77 0.43 -2.46
N THR A 26 3.00 -0.51 -2.99
CA THR A 26 3.00 -0.84 -4.42
C THR A 26 1.60 -0.87 -5.01
N LEU A 27 1.50 -0.77 -6.31
CA LEU A 27 0.24 -0.87 -7.05
C LEU A 27 0.49 -1.41 -8.46
N PRO A 28 -0.52 -2.03 -9.10
CA PRO A 28 -0.44 -2.49 -10.48
C PRO A 28 -0.25 -1.34 -11.45
N ASP A 29 0.34 -1.62 -12.62
CA ASP A 29 0.61 -0.69 -13.72
C ASP A 29 1.78 0.29 -13.48
N PHE A 30 2.40 0.28 -12.30
CA PHE A 30 3.51 1.18 -11.95
C PHE A 30 4.76 0.38 -11.61
N PRO A 31 5.49 -0.16 -12.61
CA PRO A 31 6.71 -0.92 -12.38
C PRO A 31 7.79 -0.07 -11.73
N ASN A 32 8.56 -0.69 -10.83
CA ASN A 32 9.66 -0.05 -10.09
C ASN A 32 9.25 1.17 -9.24
N PHE A 33 7.96 1.35 -9.02
CA PHE A 33 7.44 2.45 -8.23
C PHE A 33 7.05 1.97 -6.84
N PHE A 34 7.65 2.58 -5.82
CA PHE A 34 7.35 2.33 -4.42
C PHE A 34 6.96 3.63 -3.72
N VAL A 35 5.96 3.55 -2.87
CA VAL A 35 5.54 4.65 -2.00
C VAL A 35 5.98 4.34 -0.57
N LEU A 36 6.57 5.30 0.11
CA LEU A 36 6.79 5.24 1.55
C LEU A 36 5.69 6.01 2.26
N TYR A 37 5.16 5.41 3.33
CA TYR A 37 4.07 5.98 4.11
C TYR A 37 2.85 6.31 3.24
N GLY A 38 2.52 5.37 2.35
CA GLY A 38 1.44 5.53 1.36
C GLY A 38 0.04 5.38 1.96
N PRO A 39 -0.98 5.29 1.10
CA PRO A 39 -2.37 5.13 1.50
C PRO A 39 -2.58 4.05 2.56
N ASN A 40 -3.44 4.33 3.54
CA ASN A 40 -3.80 3.43 4.64
C ASN A 40 -2.61 2.94 5.50
N THR A 41 -1.59 3.78 5.67
CA THR A 41 -0.46 3.50 6.57
C THR A 41 -0.30 4.50 7.71
N ASN A 42 -1.09 5.57 7.75
CA ASN A 42 -1.10 6.48 8.88
C ASN A 42 -1.59 5.76 10.15
N LEU A 43 -1.10 6.19 11.31
CA LEU A 43 -1.49 5.59 12.60
C LEU A 43 -2.90 6.01 12.99
N ALA A 44 -3.77 5.03 13.19
CA ALA A 44 -5.11 5.25 13.74
C ALA A 44 -5.11 5.36 15.28
N HIS A 45 -4.18 4.66 15.92
CA HIS A 45 -4.04 4.57 17.36
C HIS A 45 -2.62 4.14 17.71
N GLY A 46 -2.03 4.72 18.69
CA GLY A 46 -0.74 4.38 19.28
C GLY A 46 0.35 3.78 18.35
N GLY A 47 1.58 4.15 18.53
CA GLY A 47 2.68 3.59 17.77
C GLY A 47 3.62 4.64 17.19
N SER A 48 4.39 4.26 16.16
CA SER A 48 5.39 5.10 15.55
C SER A 48 5.28 5.10 14.02
N HIS A 49 5.20 6.27 13.42
CA HIS A 49 5.32 6.44 11.96
C HIS A 49 6.66 5.91 11.45
N ILE A 50 7.72 6.12 12.24
CA ILE A 50 9.06 5.64 11.92
C ILE A 50 9.06 4.12 11.79
N PHE A 51 8.36 3.41 12.69
CA PHE A 51 8.24 1.96 12.62
C PHE A 51 7.60 1.48 11.30
N HIS A 52 6.53 2.14 10.84
CA HIS A 52 5.93 1.83 9.53
C HIS A 52 6.92 2.03 8.39
N VAL A 53 7.60 3.17 8.38
CA VAL A 53 8.60 3.49 7.35
C VAL A 53 9.78 2.52 7.38
N GLU A 54 10.23 2.10 8.56
CA GLU A 54 11.29 1.09 8.70
C GLU A 54 10.85 -0.28 8.15
N CYS A 55 9.61 -0.70 8.43
CA CYS A 55 9.04 -1.92 7.88
C CYS A 55 9.00 -1.86 6.35
N GLN A 56 8.50 -0.76 5.80
CA GLN A 56 8.39 -0.53 4.36
C GLN A 56 9.78 -0.46 3.69
N SER A 57 10.70 0.30 4.26
CA SER A 57 12.06 0.42 3.72
C SER A 57 12.76 -0.93 3.66
N ARG A 58 12.65 -1.75 4.71
CA ARG A 58 13.20 -3.11 4.74
C ARG A 58 12.58 -3.99 3.65
N TYR A 59 11.26 -3.93 3.49
CA TYR A 59 10.54 -4.68 2.47
C TYR A 59 11.00 -4.29 1.06
N ILE A 60 11.05 -2.99 0.77
CA ILE A 60 11.49 -2.45 -0.52
C ILE A 60 12.94 -2.82 -0.83
N ILE A 61 13.85 -2.69 0.16
CA ILE A 61 15.25 -3.09 -0.01
C ILE A 61 15.36 -4.58 -0.37
N LYS A 62 14.57 -5.45 0.28
CA LYS A 62 14.55 -6.89 -0.04
C LYS A 62 14.05 -7.14 -1.47
N CYS A 63 13.03 -6.42 -1.93
CA CYS A 63 12.55 -6.49 -3.31
C CYS A 63 13.67 -6.10 -4.29
N ILE A 64 14.33 -4.96 -4.07
CA ILE A 64 15.42 -4.47 -4.91
C ILE A 64 16.61 -5.44 -4.91
N THR A 65 17.00 -5.94 -3.74
CA THR A 65 18.09 -6.90 -3.61
C THR A 65 17.78 -8.18 -4.38
N HIS A 66 16.54 -8.68 -4.31
CA HIS A 66 16.10 -9.84 -5.07
C HIS A 66 16.17 -9.59 -6.58
N MET A 67 15.72 -8.42 -7.05
CA MET A 67 15.82 -8.04 -8.45
C MET A 67 17.27 -8.07 -8.93
N MET A 68 18.16 -7.42 -8.20
CA MET A 68 19.58 -7.34 -8.54
C MET A 68 20.26 -8.73 -8.56
N ALA A 69 19.95 -9.58 -7.59
CA ALA A 69 20.53 -10.92 -7.48
C ALA A 69 20.08 -11.88 -8.59
N ASN A 70 18.98 -11.59 -9.28
CA ASN A 70 18.39 -12.44 -10.32
C ASN A 70 18.30 -11.77 -11.69
N ASP A 71 18.98 -10.66 -11.89
CA ASP A 71 19.02 -9.88 -13.15
C ASP A 71 17.63 -9.44 -13.65
N TYR A 72 16.70 -9.18 -12.72
CA TYR A 72 15.42 -8.56 -13.04
C TYR A 72 15.58 -7.04 -13.16
N ARG A 73 14.92 -6.46 -14.15
CA ARG A 73 14.89 -5.00 -14.39
C ARG A 73 13.61 -4.34 -13.92
N GLU A 74 12.55 -5.13 -13.79
CA GLU A 74 11.23 -4.63 -13.40
C GLU A 74 10.61 -5.49 -12.30
N ILE A 75 9.97 -4.82 -11.35
CA ILE A 75 9.09 -5.38 -10.36
C ILE A 75 7.80 -4.57 -10.31
N GLU A 76 6.66 -5.23 -10.45
CA GLU A 76 5.35 -4.60 -10.46
C GLU A 76 4.38 -5.40 -9.60
N GLY A 77 3.59 -4.72 -8.79
CA GLY A 77 2.55 -5.38 -7.98
C GLY A 77 1.47 -6.00 -8.86
N ARG A 78 1.10 -7.26 -8.59
CA ARG A 78 -0.01 -7.92 -9.28
C ARG A 78 -1.35 -7.38 -8.81
N ARG A 79 -2.32 -7.36 -9.72
CA ARG A 79 -3.68 -6.88 -9.46
C ARG A 79 -4.41 -7.70 -8.40
N GLU A 80 -4.33 -9.03 -8.48
CA GLU A 80 -5.04 -9.93 -7.55
C GLU A 80 -4.63 -9.73 -6.09
N PRO A 81 -3.34 -9.76 -5.68
CA PRO A 81 -2.93 -9.46 -4.31
C PRO A 81 -3.27 -8.04 -3.87
N TYR A 82 -3.18 -7.07 -4.79
CA TYR A 82 -3.57 -5.69 -4.54
C TYR A 82 -5.07 -5.58 -4.20
N GLU A 83 -5.94 -6.23 -4.97
CA GLU A 83 -7.39 -6.21 -4.76
C GLU A 83 -7.76 -6.95 -3.47
N ASP A 84 -7.17 -8.14 -3.22
CA ASP A 84 -7.41 -8.90 -1.99
C ASP A 84 -6.99 -8.12 -0.74
N TYR A 85 -5.81 -7.50 -0.78
CA TYR A 85 -5.34 -6.68 0.34
C TYR A 85 -6.30 -5.52 0.64
N ASN A 86 -6.74 -4.78 -0.39
CA ASN A 86 -7.64 -3.64 -0.22
C ASN A 86 -9.04 -4.08 0.24
N ARG A 87 -9.55 -5.22 -0.23
CA ARG A 87 -10.81 -5.81 0.26
C ARG A 87 -10.72 -6.11 1.76
N ARG A 88 -9.69 -6.84 2.19
CA ARG A 88 -9.47 -7.17 3.61
C ARG A 88 -9.26 -5.92 4.48
N LEU A 89 -8.60 -4.91 3.94
CA LEU A 89 -8.38 -3.63 4.59
C LEU A 89 -9.71 -2.89 4.83
N ASP A 90 -10.58 -2.84 3.82
CA ASP A 90 -11.88 -2.21 3.92
C ASP A 90 -12.80 -2.97 4.91
N GLU A 91 -12.85 -4.31 4.83
CA GLU A 91 -13.56 -5.17 5.80
C GLU A 91 -13.08 -4.94 7.25
N LYS A 92 -11.77 -4.75 7.43
CA LYS A 92 -11.21 -4.47 8.75
C LYS A 92 -11.60 -3.09 9.25
N HIS A 93 -11.66 -2.09 8.37
CA HIS A 93 -12.12 -0.75 8.71
C HIS A 93 -13.58 -0.72 9.16
N GLU A 94 -14.47 -1.56 8.60
CA GLU A 94 -15.89 -1.65 9.00
C GLU A 94 -16.05 -1.95 10.50
N GLN A 95 -15.07 -2.58 11.11
CA GLN A 95 -15.05 -2.92 12.53
C GLN A 95 -14.49 -1.80 13.43
N LEU A 96 -14.05 -0.68 12.84
CA LEU A 96 -13.37 0.39 13.56
C LEU A 96 -14.23 1.66 13.61
N VAL A 97 -14.03 2.45 14.64
CA VAL A 97 -14.76 3.72 14.86
C VAL A 97 -14.62 4.70 13.69
N TRP A 98 -13.51 4.64 12.96
CA TRP A 98 -13.24 5.55 11.83
C TRP A 98 -14.22 5.42 10.67
N SER A 99 -14.83 4.24 10.48
CA SER A 99 -15.82 3.98 9.43
C SER A 99 -17.24 4.36 9.82
N HIS A 100 -17.48 4.63 11.12
CA HIS A 100 -18.83 4.89 11.62
C HIS A 100 -19.47 6.08 10.87
N PRO A 101 -20.74 5.98 10.44
CA PRO A 101 -21.40 7.03 9.65
C PRO A 101 -21.49 8.39 10.36
N GLY A 102 -21.55 8.41 11.70
CA GLY A 102 -21.57 9.62 12.51
C GLY A 102 -20.21 10.29 12.72
N VAL A 103 -19.12 9.69 12.21
CA VAL A 103 -17.77 10.27 12.31
C VAL A 103 -17.45 11.00 11.02
N ASP A 104 -17.42 12.32 11.08
CA ASP A 104 -16.87 13.17 10.02
C ASP A 104 -15.38 13.40 10.30
N SER A 105 -14.52 13.04 9.34
CA SER A 105 -13.08 13.05 9.52
C SER A 105 -12.35 13.18 8.19
N TRP A 106 -11.26 13.91 8.19
CA TRP A 106 -10.32 13.99 7.05
C TRP A 106 -9.68 12.63 6.68
N TYR A 107 -9.86 11.59 7.49
CA TYR A 107 -9.46 10.23 7.15
C TYR A 107 -10.31 9.60 6.05
N LYS A 108 -11.52 10.12 5.80
CA LYS A 108 -12.47 9.62 4.81
C LYS A 108 -12.42 10.43 3.51
N ASN A 109 -12.65 9.73 2.41
CA ASN A 109 -12.91 10.37 1.13
C ASN A 109 -14.38 10.80 0.99
N SER A 110 -14.73 11.39 -0.16
CA SER A 110 -16.09 11.87 -0.46
C SER A 110 -17.17 10.77 -0.39
N ARG A 111 -16.76 9.49 -0.51
CA ARG A 111 -17.64 8.32 -0.44
C ARG A 111 -17.68 7.68 0.95
N GLY A 112 -17.01 8.28 1.94
CA GLY A 112 -16.95 7.77 3.30
C GLY A 112 -15.97 6.63 3.53
N ARG A 113 -15.15 6.25 2.54
CA ARG A 113 -14.08 5.26 2.72
C ARG A 113 -12.93 5.86 3.51
N VAL A 114 -12.37 5.10 4.45
CA VAL A 114 -11.17 5.50 5.19
C VAL A 114 -9.95 5.26 4.31
N VAL A 115 -9.27 6.33 3.89
CA VAL A 115 -8.19 6.29 2.89
C VAL A 115 -6.79 6.52 3.45
N SER A 116 -6.66 6.98 4.70
CA SER A 116 -5.36 7.38 5.23
C SER A 116 -4.83 6.48 6.35
N VAL A 117 -5.67 6.09 7.31
CA VAL A 117 -5.22 5.35 8.49
C VAL A 117 -5.16 3.84 8.25
N SER A 118 -4.22 3.19 8.94
CA SER A 118 -4.04 1.73 8.93
C SER A 118 -5.02 1.07 9.91
N PRO A 119 -5.76 0.04 9.49
CA PRO A 119 -6.61 -0.74 10.41
C PRO A 119 -5.82 -1.83 11.16
N TRP A 120 -4.56 -2.05 10.78
CA TRP A 120 -3.74 -3.14 11.31
C TRP A 120 -3.05 -2.75 12.61
N ARG A 121 -2.90 -3.71 13.54
CA ARG A 121 -1.96 -3.54 14.65
C ARG A 121 -0.53 -3.50 14.10
N LEU A 122 0.37 -2.79 14.76
CA LEU A 122 1.77 -2.70 14.33
C LEU A 122 2.44 -4.07 14.16
N VAL A 123 2.14 -5.00 15.06
CA VAL A 123 2.68 -6.36 14.98
C VAL A 123 2.16 -7.12 13.75
N ASP A 124 0.90 -6.94 13.38
CA ASP A 124 0.32 -7.58 12.19
C ASP A 124 0.95 -6.98 10.92
N TYR A 125 1.11 -5.67 10.87
CA TYR A 125 1.78 -4.99 9.76
C TYR A 125 3.26 -5.42 9.63
N PHE A 126 3.97 -5.55 10.75
CA PHE A 126 5.33 -6.10 10.76
C PHE A 126 5.39 -7.51 10.15
N HIS A 127 4.46 -8.40 10.51
CA HIS A 127 4.43 -9.76 9.95
C HIS A 127 4.11 -9.76 8.46
N MET A 128 3.20 -8.91 7.99
CA MET A 128 2.87 -8.77 6.56
C MET A 128 4.03 -8.22 5.74
N THR A 129 4.90 -7.40 6.35
CA THR A 129 6.00 -6.70 5.65
C THR A 129 7.38 -7.27 5.99
N ARG A 130 7.46 -8.32 6.79
CA ARG A 130 8.73 -8.93 7.20
C ARG A 130 9.53 -9.47 6.03
N GLU A 131 8.85 -10.17 5.12
CA GLU A 131 9.43 -10.76 3.91
C GLU A 131 8.51 -10.50 2.72
N PRO A 132 9.04 -10.05 1.56
CA PRO A 132 8.25 -9.97 0.34
C PRO A 132 7.77 -11.34 -0.11
N ASN A 133 6.47 -11.47 -0.34
CA ASN A 133 5.95 -12.59 -1.10
C ASN A 133 6.15 -12.29 -2.59
N LEU A 134 7.12 -12.93 -3.22
CA LEU A 134 7.43 -12.68 -4.63
C LEU A 134 6.29 -13.08 -5.57
N GLY A 135 5.38 -13.94 -5.12
CA GLY A 135 4.15 -14.26 -5.85
C GLY A 135 3.20 -13.07 -6.03
N ASP A 136 3.34 -12.03 -5.21
CA ASP A 136 2.53 -10.82 -5.31
C ASP A 136 3.01 -9.87 -6.41
N PHE A 137 4.12 -10.21 -7.09
CA PHE A 137 4.76 -9.37 -8.09
C PHE A 137 4.85 -10.03 -9.46
N GLN A 138 4.86 -9.21 -10.49
CA GLN A 138 5.39 -9.54 -11.80
C GLN A 138 6.84 -9.07 -11.85
N LEU A 139 7.74 -9.97 -12.27
CA LEU A 139 9.16 -9.70 -12.43
C LEU A 139 9.52 -9.86 -13.89
N ALA A 140 10.24 -8.89 -14.49
CA ALA A 140 10.70 -8.92 -15.86
C ALA A 140 12.21 -8.63 -15.96
N ARG A 141 12.89 -9.25 -16.97
CA ARG A 141 14.32 -9.06 -17.30
C ARG A 141 14.53 -8.03 -18.36
#